data_5ffacc10cd12a28ef1389f5952aafb41
#
_entry.id   5ffacc10cd12a28ef1389f5952aafb41
#
_cell.length_a   1.000
_cell.length_b   1.000
_cell.length_c   1.000
_cell.angle_alpha   90.00
_cell.angle_beta   90.00
_cell.angle_gamma   90.00
#
_symmetry.space_group_name_H-M   'P 1'
#
loop_
_entity.id
_entity.type
_entity.pdbx_description
1 polymer ?
#
loop_
_entity_poly.entity_id
_entity_poly.type
_entity_poly.pdbx_seq_one_letter_code
_entity_poly.pdbx_strand_id
1 'polypeptide(L)'
;ATIASLDKFININNLKKDIFLNINTPKGRGDIFDVNFENKKIYFVDESYNSNPLSLKSSIENFEKIVSKKTKKYMLLGDMLELGKHSIKQHKLISKIINKTKINKVYVIGKHIKETYKGLDANKKAKILNNKLDMLEIIKNDFKNGDYLMVKGSNSTGLNKFIIDLKQRRQNVI
;
A
#
# COMPACT_ATOMS: atom_id res chain seq x y z
N ALA A 1 19.46 -5.33 4.88
CA ALA A 1 20.57 -4.35 4.82
C ALA A 1 21.28 -4.28 6.18
N THR A 2 20.63 -3.90 7.27
CA THR A 2 21.26 -3.71 8.60
C THR A 2 21.97 -4.97 9.10
N ILE A 3 21.33 -6.14 9.01
CA ILE A 3 21.95 -7.43 9.44
C ILE A 3 23.19 -7.73 8.61
N ALA A 4 23.13 -7.58 7.29
CA ALA A 4 24.29 -7.81 6.41
C ALA A 4 25.44 -6.82 6.67
N SER A 5 25.14 -5.60 7.13
CA SER A 5 26.18 -4.64 7.54
C SER A 5 26.81 -5.01 8.88
N LEU A 6 26.03 -5.60 9.78
CA LEU A 6 26.52 -6.05 11.09
C LEU A 6 27.38 -7.31 11.03
N ASP A 7 27.24 -8.13 9.99
CA ASP A 7 27.99 -9.38 9.81
C ASP A 7 29.52 -9.17 9.80
N LYS A 8 29.96 -7.97 9.45
CA LYS A 8 31.39 -7.58 9.50
C LYS A 8 31.91 -7.29 10.92
N PHE A 9 31.01 -7.06 11.88
CA PHE A 9 31.35 -6.62 13.22
C PHE A 9 30.94 -7.61 14.31
N ILE A 10 29.92 -8.42 14.05
CA ILE A 10 29.41 -9.43 14.98
C ILE A 10 29.05 -10.70 14.21
N ASN A 11 29.25 -11.86 14.83
CA ASN A 11 28.79 -13.11 14.25
C ASN A 11 27.27 -13.21 14.31
N ILE A 12 26.62 -13.13 13.15
CA ILE A 12 25.16 -13.15 13.03
C ILE A 12 24.56 -14.44 13.62
N ASN A 13 25.28 -15.55 13.59
CA ASN A 13 24.80 -16.82 14.15
C ASN A 13 24.63 -16.78 15.68
N ASN A 14 25.27 -15.82 16.36
CA ASN A 14 25.13 -15.61 17.80
C ASN A 14 23.95 -14.71 18.18
N LEU A 15 23.22 -14.17 17.20
CA LEU A 15 22.02 -13.37 17.47
C LEU A 15 20.90 -14.29 17.98
N LYS A 16 20.27 -13.91 19.10
CA LYS A 16 19.08 -14.61 19.60
C LYS A 16 17.96 -14.54 18.56
N LYS A 17 17.22 -15.64 18.37
CA LYS A 17 16.12 -15.73 17.40
C LYS A 17 15.01 -14.71 17.63
N ASP A 18 14.91 -14.19 18.84
CA ASP A 18 13.86 -13.25 19.30
C ASP A 18 14.32 -11.78 19.30
N ILE A 19 15.56 -11.48 18.90
CA ILE A 19 16.11 -10.10 18.93
C ILE A 19 15.27 -9.07 18.17
N PHE A 20 14.47 -9.54 17.22
CA PHE A 20 13.59 -8.68 16.39
C PHE A 20 12.10 -8.75 16.77
N LEU A 21 11.70 -9.56 17.77
CA LEU A 21 10.30 -9.74 18.13
C LEU A 21 9.63 -8.46 18.64
N ASN A 22 10.41 -7.56 19.26
CA ASN A 22 9.93 -6.31 19.84
C ASN A 22 10.17 -5.09 18.92
N ILE A 23 10.60 -5.31 17.69
CA ILE A 23 10.77 -4.22 16.72
C ILE A 23 9.42 -3.91 16.08
N ASN A 24 8.83 -2.78 16.48
CA ASN A 24 7.65 -2.25 15.83
C ASN A 24 8.02 -1.70 14.44
N THR A 25 7.27 -2.10 13.45
CA THR A 25 7.39 -1.49 12.11
C THR A 25 7.14 0.00 12.18
N PRO A 26 8.00 0.86 11.61
CA PRO A 26 7.72 2.29 11.54
C PRO A 26 6.37 2.55 10.87
N LYS A 27 5.62 3.55 11.37
CA LYS A 27 4.32 3.94 10.83
C LYS A 27 4.37 4.14 9.32
N GLY A 28 3.39 3.60 8.60
CA GLY A 28 3.30 3.72 7.14
C GLY A 28 4.25 2.81 6.35
N ARG A 29 4.79 1.75 6.97
CA ARG A 29 5.73 0.79 6.36
C ARG A 29 5.31 -0.66 6.57
N GLY A 30 4.13 -1.03 6.07
CA GLY A 30 3.60 -2.40 6.14
C GLY A 30 2.73 -2.68 7.36
N ASP A 31 2.35 -1.67 8.10
CA ASP A 31 1.44 -1.77 9.23
C ASP A 31 0.04 -2.21 8.77
N ILE A 32 -0.50 -3.26 9.39
CA ILE A 32 -1.84 -3.78 9.05
C ILE A 32 -2.80 -3.45 10.17
N PHE A 33 -3.92 -2.84 9.83
CA PHE A 33 -5.00 -2.50 10.76
C PHE A 33 -6.36 -2.66 10.08
N ASP A 34 -7.42 -2.76 10.87
CA ASP A 34 -8.78 -2.81 10.36
C ASP A 34 -9.58 -1.59 10.77
N VAL A 35 -10.58 -1.25 9.97
CA VAL A 35 -11.56 -0.20 10.28
C VAL A 35 -12.96 -0.74 10.00
N ASN A 36 -13.89 -0.47 10.91
CA ASN A 36 -15.29 -0.77 10.70
C ASN A 36 -15.96 0.40 9.96
N PHE A 37 -16.59 0.08 8.84
CA PHE A 37 -17.44 0.98 8.07
C PHE A 37 -18.86 0.43 8.07
N GLU A 38 -19.73 0.97 8.90
CA GLU A 38 -21.08 0.43 9.08
C GLU A 38 -21.00 -1.08 9.46
N ASN A 39 -21.48 -1.95 8.59
CA ASN A 39 -21.49 -3.42 8.81
C ASN A 39 -20.30 -4.14 8.13
N LYS A 40 -19.25 -3.43 7.73
CA LYS A 40 -18.09 -4.00 7.02
C LYS A 40 -16.82 -3.74 7.80
N LYS A 41 -16.03 -4.77 8.00
CA LYS A 41 -14.64 -4.67 8.45
C LYS A 41 -13.72 -4.69 7.23
N ILE A 42 -12.93 -3.65 7.04
CA ILE A 42 -11.96 -3.52 5.95
C ILE A 42 -10.56 -3.51 6.54
N TYR A 43 -9.67 -4.32 5.98
CA TYR A 43 -8.26 -4.39 6.38
C TYR A 43 -7.42 -3.46 5.50
N PHE A 44 -6.63 -2.63 6.15
CA PHE A 44 -5.70 -1.70 5.50
C PHE A 44 -4.27 -2.18 5.67
N VAL A 45 -3.50 -2.12 4.60
CA VAL A 45 -2.04 -2.27 4.63
C VAL A 45 -1.44 -0.89 4.37
N ASP A 46 -0.89 -0.31 5.42
CA ASP A 46 -0.36 1.05 5.42
C ASP A 46 1.08 1.07 4.92
N GLU A 47 1.27 1.43 3.67
CA GLU A 47 2.54 1.67 3.01
C GLU A 47 2.71 3.16 2.61
N SER A 48 1.95 4.04 3.29
CA SER A 48 1.74 5.43 2.86
C SER A 48 2.84 6.40 3.24
N TYR A 49 3.90 5.96 3.92
CA TYR A 49 4.98 6.83 4.36
C TYR A 49 5.72 7.47 3.18
N ASN A 50 6.14 6.67 2.20
CA ASN A 50 6.79 7.13 0.98
C ASN A 50 6.70 6.08 -0.14
N SER A 51 6.98 6.48 -1.39
CA SER A 51 6.93 5.59 -2.54
C SER A 51 8.03 5.89 -3.53
N ASN A 52 8.78 4.84 -3.90
CA ASN A 52 9.70 4.83 -5.04
C ASN A 52 9.51 3.49 -5.81
N PRO A 53 10.07 3.35 -7.02
CA PRO A 53 9.82 2.17 -7.85
C PRO A 53 10.17 0.84 -7.16
N LEU A 54 11.27 0.78 -6.42
CA LEU A 54 11.73 -0.43 -5.75
C LEU A 54 10.83 -0.78 -4.55
N SER A 55 10.56 0.21 -3.70
CA SER A 55 9.69 -0.01 -2.54
C SER A 55 8.26 -0.34 -2.95
N LEU A 56 7.73 0.29 -4.02
CA LEU A 56 6.40 -0.03 -4.53
C LEU A 56 6.33 -1.45 -5.08
N LYS A 57 7.34 -1.89 -5.84
CA LYS A 57 7.44 -3.28 -6.30
C LYS A 57 7.42 -4.24 -5.12
N SER A 58 8.28 -4.04 -4.12
CA SER A 58 8.33 -4.91 -2.92
C SER A 58 7.01 -4.93 -2.15
N SER A 59 6.35 -3.78 -2.00
CA SER A 59 5.04 -3.71 -1.33
C SER A 59 3.97 -4.47 -2.11
N ILE A 60 3.96 -4.39 -3.45
CA ILE A 60 3.03 -5.16 -4.31
C ILE A 60 3.24 -6.66 -4.11
N GLU A 61 4.49 -7.13 -4.18
CA GLU A 61 4.85 -8.54 -4.01
C GLU A 61 4.49 -9.07 -2.62
N ASN A 62 4.70 -8.28 -1.57
CA ASN A 62 4.33 -8.64 -0.21
C ASN A 62 2.83 -8.65 -0.01
N PHE A 63 2.12 -7.65 -0.54
CA PHE A 63 0.67 -7.57 -0.45
C PHE A 63 -0.01 -8.73 -1.18
N GLU A 64 0.54 -9.17 -2.30
CA GLU A 64 0.04 -10.35 -3.00
C GLU A 64 0.08 -11.61 -2.14
N LYS A 65 1.12 -11.78 -1.31
CA LYS A 65 1.32 -12.94 -0.43
C LYS A 65 0.37 -12.98 0.77
N ILE A 66 -0.31 -11.89 1.11
CA ILE A 66 -1.29 -11.90 2.20
C ILE A 66 -2.37 -12.93 1.87
N VAL A 67 -2.49 -13.95 2.70
CA VAL A 67 -3.42 -15.06 2.49
C VAL A 67 -4.85 -14.57 2.72
N SER A 68 -5.66 -14.65 1.66
CA SER A 68 -7.09 -14.36 1.72
C SER A 68 -7.82 -15.34 0.82
N LYS A 69 -8.55 -16.29 1.43
CA LYS A 69 -9.26 -17.33 0.66
C LYS A 69 -10.58 -16.85 0.04
N LYS A 70 -11.22 -15.82 0.60
CA LYS A 70 -12.57 -15.38 0.17
C LYS A 70 -12.71 -13.87 -0.03
N THR A 71 -11.67 -13.09 0.18
CA THR A 71 -11.70 -11.63 0.17
C THR A 71 -10.88 -11.05 -0.97
N LYS A 72 -11.24 -9.87 -1.42
CA LYS A 72 -10.56 -9.20 -2.51
C LYS A 72 -9.41 -8.32 -2.01
N LYS A 73 -8.42 -8.14 -2.85
CA LYS A 73 -7.27 -7.28 -2.62
C LYS A 73 -7.32 -6.10 -3.58
N TYR A 74 -7.33 -4.92 -3.00
CA TYR A 74 -7.37 -3.66 -3.72
C TYR A 74 -6.12 -2.85 -3.43
N MET A 75 -5.73 -1.98 -4.35
CA MET A 75 -4.67 -1.01 -4.12
C MET A 75 -5.17 0.41 -4.37
N LEU A 76 -4.76 1.35 -3.51
CA LEU A 76 -4.86 2.78 -3.71
C LEU A 76 -3.44 3.34 -3.83
N LEU A 77 -3.08 3.77 -5.03
CA LEU A 77 -1.73 4.22 -5.34
C LEU A 77 -1.71 5.72 -5.63
N GLY A 78 -0.78 6.41 -4.99
CA GLY A 78 -0.41 7.78 -5.28
C GLY A 78 0.86 7.87 -6.13
N ASP A 79 1.21 9.11 -6.51
CA ASP A 79 2.44 9.37 -7.26
C ASP A 79 3.69 8.89 -6.53
N MET A 80 4.65 8.42 -7.28
CA MET A 80 6.06 8.33 -6.87
C MET A 80 6.73 9.64 -7.29
N LEU A 81 7.10 10.47 -6.32
CA LEU A 81 7.75 11.75 -6.56
C LEU A 81 9.28 11.60 -6.59
N GLU A 82 9.97 12.70 -6.88
CA GLU A 82 11.45 12.78 -6.92
C GLU A 82 12.12 11.91 -7.99
N LEU A 83 11.38 11.47 -9.01
CA LEU A 83 11.88 10.63 -10.11
C LEU A 83 12.39 11.46 -11.31
N GLY A 84 12.25 12.79 -11.29
CA GLY A 84 12.67 13.69 -12.35
C GLY A 84 12.16 13.24 -13.73
N LYS A 85 13.04 13.28 -14.73
CA LYS A 85 12.74 12.87 -16.12
C LYS A 85 12.34 11.41 -16.29
N HIS A 86 12.59 10.57 -15.31
CA HIS A 86 12.26 9.14 -15.35
C HIS A 86 10.85 8.83 -14.85
N SER A 87 10.11 9.82 -14.32
CA SER A 87 8.82 9.62 -13.67
C SER A 87 7.83 8.83 -14.54
N ILE A 88 7.57 9.27 -15.76
CA ILE A 88 6.62 8.60 -16.68
C ILE A 88 7.01 7.13 -16.93
N LYS A 89 8.31 6.89 -17.23
CA LYS A 89 8.81 5.54 -17.49
C LYS A 89 8.63 4.63 -16.30
N GLN A 90 8.97 5.11 -15.10
CA GLN A 90 8.88 4.31 -13.87
C GLN A 90 7.42 4.01 -13.50
N HIS A 91 6.51 4.98 -13.63
CA HIS A 91 5.09 4.73 -13.41
C HIS A 91 4.52 3.70 -14.41
N LYS A 92 4.89 3.77 -15.70
CA LYS A 92 4.49 2.75 -16.69
C LYS A 92 4.98 1.34 -16.36
N LEU A 93 6.19 1.20 -15.80
CA LEU A 93 6.73 -0.12 -15.42
C LEU A 93 5.93 -0.78 -14.30
N ILE A 94 5.35 -0.01 -13.38
CA ILE A 94 4.54 -0.53 -12.28
C ILE A 94 3.30 -1.28 -12.79
N SER A 95 2.66 -0.82 -13.87
CA SER A 95 1.51 -1.54 -14.42
C SER A 95 1.85 -2.96 -14.87
N LYS A 96 3.04 -3.17 -15.45
CA LYS A 96 3.51 -4.49 -15.87
C LYS A 96 3.70 -5.44 -14.68
N ILE A 97 4.09 -4.90 -13.52
CA ILE A 97 4.22 -5.68 -12.28
C ILE A 97 2.84 -6.07 -11.78
N ILE A 98 1.93 -5.10 -11.67
CA ILE A 98 0.57 -5.30 -11.17
C ILE A 98 -0.21 -6.28 -12.04
N ASN A 99 -0.09 -6.20 -13.36
CA ASN A 99 -0.79 -7.09 -14.28
C ASN A 99 -0.46 -8.57 -14.08
N LYS A 100 0.73 -8.89 -13.57
CA LYS A 100 1.16 -10.24 -13.24
C LYS A 100 0.66 -10.77 -11.89
N THR A 101 0.05 -9.92 -11.06
CA THR A 101 -0.42 -10.29 -9.71
C THR A 101 -1.88 -10.74 -9.71
N LYS A 102 -2.32 -11.33 -8.58
CA LYS A 102 -3.73 -11.67 -8.32
C LYS A 102 -4.51 -10.54 -7.65
N ILE A 103 -3.98 -9.30 -7.66
CA ILE A 103 -4.68 -8.12 -7.12
C ILE A 103 -5.90 -7.84 -7.98
N ASN A 104 -7.04 -7.59 -7.33
CA ASN A 104 -8.33 -7.50 -8.01
C ASN A 104 -8.53 -6.16 -8.72
N LYS A 105 -8.33 -5.03 -8.03
CA LYS A 105 -8.58 -3.70 -8.57
C LYS A 105 -7.58 -2.69 -8.03
N VAL A 106 -7.30 -1.67 -8.83
CA VAL A 106 -6.39 -0.57 -8.51
C VAL A 106 -7.09 0.77 -8.71
N TYR A 107 -7.10 1.54 -7.65
CA TYR A 107 -7.47 2.96 -7.63
C TYR A 107 -6.20 3.78 -7.65
N VAL A 108 -6.25 4.94 -8.28
CA VAL A 108 -5.10 5.85 -8.33
C VAL A 108 -5.51 7.27 -8.02
N ILE A 109 -4.63 8.03 -7.37
CA ILE A 109 -4.77 9.45 -7.11
C ILE A 109 -3.45 10.16 -7.37
N GLY A 110 -3.44 11.17 -8.24
CA GLY A 110 -2.25 11.93 -8.61
C GLY A 110 -2.14 12.16 -10.11
N LYS A 111 -1.07 12.83 -10.51
CA LYS A 111 -0.81 13.18 -11.92
C LYS A 111 -0.06 12.07 -12.67
N HIS A 112 1.07 11.63 -12.11
CA HIS A 112 1.98 10.70 -12.77
C HIS A 112 1.53 9.24 -12.65
N ILE A 113 0.87 8.87 -11.57
CA ILE A 113 0.33 7.51 -11.35
C ILE A 113 -0.74 7.13 -12.37
N LYS A 114 -1.34 8.10 -13.07
CA LYS A 114 -2.24 7.85 -14.20
C LYS A 114 -1.55 7.07 -15.33
N GLU A 115 -0.23 7.16 -15.46
CA GLU A 115 0.51 6.35 -16.43
C GLU A 115 0.54 4.86 -16.04
N THR A 116 0.59 4.55 -14.73
CA THR A 116 0.37 3.19 -14.25
C THR A 116 -1.04 2.73 -14.59
N TYR A 117 -2.06 3.55 -14.28
CA TYR A 117 -3.46 3.21 -14.53
C TYR A 117 -3.75 2.93 -16.01
N LYS A 118 -3.19 3.73 -16.94
CA LYS A 118 -3.35 3.52 -18.38
C LYS A 118 -2.84 2.15 -18.81
N GLY A 119 -1.73 1.67 -18.26
CA GLY A 119 -1.10 0.39 -18.60
C GLY A 119 -1.66 -0.83 -17.87
N LEU A 120 -2.64 -0.68 -16.99
CA LEU A 120 -3.31 -1.80 -16.35
C LEU A 120 -4.24 -2.52 -17.31
N ASP A 121 -4.37 -3.84 -17.13
CA ASP A 121 -5.40 -4.64 -17.78
C ASP A 121 -6.80 -4.15 -17.37
N ALA A 122 -7.77 -4.23 -18.26
CA ALA A 122 -9.13 -3.70 -18.04
C ALA A 122 -9.80 -4.26 -16.77
N ASN A 123 -9.59 -5.54 -16.48
CA ASN A 123 -10.13 -6.20 -15.30
C ASN A 123 -9.52 -5.70 -13.99
N LYS A 124 -8.34 -5.05 -14.01
CA LYS A 124 -7.66 -4.48 -12.83
C LYS A 124 -7.95 -3.00 -12.62
N LYS A 125 -8.45 -2.30 -13.63
CA LYS A 125 -8.81 -0.89 -13.52
C LYS A 125 -10.04 -0.72 -12.62
N ALA A 126 -9.92 0.15 -11.61
CA ALA A 126 -11.05 0.66 -10.83
C ALA A 126 -11.35 2.12 -11.22
N LYS A 127 -10.95 3.08 -10.40
CA LYS A 127 -11.21 4.51 -10.64
C LYS A 127 -9.93 5.35 -10.48
N ILE A 128 -9.88 6.48 -11.18
CA ILE A 128 -8.96 7.58 -10.91
C ILE A 128 -9.69 8.51 -9.94
N LEU A 129 -9.11 8.74 -8.77
CA LEU A 129 -9.68 9.56 -7.71
C LEU A 129 -9.13 10.98 -7.77
N ASN A 130 -9.90 11.96 -7.34
CA ASN A 130 -9.53 13.36 -7.36
C ASN A 130 -9.20 13.91 -5.96
N ASN A 131 -9.84 13.36 -4.93
CA ASN A 131 -9.74 13.89 -3.58
C ASN A 131 -10.03 12.81 -2.50
N LYS A 132 -9.98 13.22 -1.23
CA LYS A 132 -10.19 12.34 -0.07
C LYS A 132 -11.64 11.83 0.02
N LEU A 133 -12.64 12.59 -0.42
CA LEU A 133 -14.03 12.15 -0.37
C LEU A 133 -14.25 10.97 -1.30
N ASP A 134 -13.65 11.01 -2.51
CA ASP A 134 -13.66 9.88 -3.43
C ASP A 134 -13.09 8.61 -2.78
N MET A 135 -12.02 8.75 -1.95
CA MET A 135 -11.42 7.62 -1.24
C MET A 135 -12.37 6.99 -0.22
N LEU A 136 -13.15 7.79 0.50
CA LEU A 136 -14.15 7.27 1.45
C LEU A 136 -15.33 6.64 0.72
N GLU A 137 -15.76 7.24 -0.38
CA GLU A 137 -16.84 6.74 -1.20
C GLU A 137 -16.56 5.35 -1.78
N ILE A 138 -15.35 5.12 -2.32
CA ILE A 138 -15.00 3.80 -2.84
C ILE A 138 -14.99 2.75 -1.74
N ILE A 139 -14.52 3.07 -0.52
CA ILE A 139 -14.52 2.14 0.60
C ILE A 139 -15.98 1.76 0.95
N LYS A 140 -16.88 2.73 0.95
CA LYS A 140 -18.29 2.50 1.25
C LYS A 140 -18.99 1.66 0.19
N ASN A 141 -18.73 1.92 -1.09
CA ASN A 141 -19.51 1.37 -2.20
C ASN A 141 -18.89 0.13 -2.84
N ASP A 142 -17.57 0.07 -2.96
CA ASP A 142 -16.89 -0.95 -3.78
C ASP A 142 -16.36 -2.13 -2.94
N PHE A 143 -16.21 -1.97 -1.62
CA PHE A 143 -15.61 -2.98 -0.74
C PHE A 143 -16.66 -3.83 0.00
N LYS A 144 -16.27 -5.07 0.27
CA LYS A 144 -17.06 -6.02 1.08
C LYS A 144 -16.37 -6.32 2.40
N ASN A 145 -17.12 -6.90 3.33
CA ASN A 145 -16.57 -7.31 4.61
C ASN A 145 -15.37 -8.27 4.43
N GLY A 146 -14.28 -7.95 5.08
CA GLY A 146 -13.03 -8.72 5.03
C GLY A 146 -12.07 -8.35 3.89
N ASP A 147 -12.42 -7.42 3.00
CA ASP A 147 -11.55 -7.00 1.90
C ASP A 147 -10.32 -6.24 2.40
N TYR A 148 -9.24 -6.29 1.62
CA TYR A 148 -7.96 -5.65 1.91
C TYR A 148 -7.69 -4.49 0.97
N LEU A 149 -7.22 -3.37 1.52
CA LEU A 149 -6.75 -2.21 0.76
C LEU A 149 -5.32 -1.85 1.15
N MET A 150 -4.37 -2.01 0.25
CA MET A 150 -3.04 -1.43 0.41
C MET A 150 -3.04 0.02 -0.07
N VAL A 151 -2.51 0.92 0.75
CA VAL A 151 -2.39 2.35 0.43
C VAL A 151 -0.92 2.75 0.35
N LYS A 152 -0.47 3.23 -0.83
CA LYS A 152 0.91 3.63 -1.04
C LYS A 152 1.05 4.81 -2.00
N GLY A 153 1.88 5.77 -1.61
CA GLY A 153 2.25 6.95 -2.40
C GLY A 153 3.38 7.72 -1.73
N SER A 154 3.96 8.67 -2.41
CA SER A 154 4.89 9.61 -1.80
C SER A 154 4.17 10.45 -0.74
N ASN A 155 4.88 10.88 0.30
CA ASN A 155 4.30 11.53 1.47
C ASN A 155 3.40 12.74 1.12
N SER A 156 3.84 13.58 0.20
CA SER A 156 3.09 14.77 -0.25
C SER A 156 1.83 14.47 -1.07
N THR A 157 1.52 13.20 -1.38
CA THR A 157 0.25 12.81 -2.04
C THR A 157 -0.96 12.92 -1.12
N GLY A 158 -0.75 13.12 0.19
CA GLY A 158 -1.82 13.17 1.19
C GLY A 158 -2.38 11.81 1.62
N LEU A 159 -1.89 10.70 1.07
CA LEU A 159 -2.34 9.35 1.43
C LEU A 159 -1.97 8.98 2.87
N ASN A 160 -0.80 9.44 3.34
CA ASN A 160 -0.41 9.25 4.74
C ASN A 160 -1.42 9.93 5.71
N LYS A 161 -1.81 11.18 5.42
CA LYS A 161 -2.82 11.88 6.23
C LYS A 161 -4.16 11.16 6.19
N PHE A 162 -4.57 10.65 5.03
CA PHE A 162 -5.78 9.85 4.90
C PHE A 162 -5.77 8.62 5.82
N ILE A 163 -4.65 7.88 5.86
CA ILE A 163 -4.50 6.71 6.74
C ILE A 163 -4.51 7.11 8.21
N ILE A 164 -3.83 8.20 8.58
CA ILE A 164 -3.86 8.71 9.99
C ILE A 164 -5.29 9.01 10.42
N ASP A 165 -6.06 9.69 9.58
CA ASP A 165 -7.46 10.03 9.88
C ASP A 165 -8.34 8.76 10.01
N LEU A 166 -8.07 7.70 9.21
CA LEU A 166 -8.77 6.42 9.33
C LEU A 166 -8.43 5.72 10.66
N LYS A 167 -7.18 5.73 11.07
CA LYS A 167 -6.74 5.15 12.36
C LYS A 167 -7.38 5.87 13.55
N GLN A 168 -7.54 7.19 13.48
CA GLN A 168 -8.22 7.97 14.51
C GLN A 168 -9.72 7.64 14.61
N ARG A 169 -10.40 7.43 13.48
CA ARG A 169 -11.80 6.99 13.46
C ARG A 169 -12.01 5.64 14.15
N ARG A 170 -11.04 4.72 14.03
CA ARG A 170 -11.07 3.44 14.74
C ARG A 170 -11.12 3.61 16.27
N GLN A 171 -10.45 4.64 16.80
CA GLN A 171 -10.36 4.92 18.24
C GLN A 171 -11.62 5.59 18.81
N ASN A 172 -12.42 6.23 17.97
CA ASN A 172 -13.61 6.99 18.38
C ASN A 172 -14.93 6.19 18.26
N VAL A 173 -14.86 4.90 17.96
CA VAL A 173 -16.01 3.97 17.99
C VAL A 173 -15.90 3.13 19.27
N ILE A 174 -16.04 3.80 20.39
CA ILE A 174 -16.32 3.20 21.71
C ILE A 174 -17.64 3.78 22.20
#